data_e1144fad1b1f84ca77fd72f9f1430f9a
#
_entry.id   e1144fad1b1f84ca77fd72f9f1430f9a
#
_cell.length_a   1.000
_cell.length_b   1.000
_cell.length_c   1.000
_cell.angle_alpha   90.00
_cell.angle_beta   90.00
_cell.angle_gamma   90.00
#
_symmetry.space_group_name_H-M   'P 1'
#
loop_
_entity.id
_entity.type
_entity.pdbx_description
1 polymer ?
#
loop_
_entity_poly.entity_id
_entity_poly.type
_entity_poly.pdbx_seq_one_letter_code
_entity_poly.pdbx_strand_id
1 'polypeptide(L)'
;DLSDSDVGRIYLRKGTIYFAQINDLTDVPPMKSTFRLLTWAKGFFEFDTGDVPGFEGQEIDLGVQELLMEGLRQLDEFAVLKDKLPEMHAKLVIPSPLVPHLHDLTPKELDAFQLVLNWGHLETVLNKSTTTDLDTGEALVKLLKGGWIVRE
;
A
#
# COMPACT_ATOMS: atom_id res chain seq x y z
N ASP A 1 -12.06 8.57 0.21
CA ASP A 1 -13.29 8.70 -0.57
C ASP A 1 -13.16 7.90 -1.85
N LEU A 2 -14.02 6.87 -1.95
CA LEU A 2 -14.19 6.14 -3.19
C LEU A 2 -14.82 7.10 -4.22
N SER A 3 -14.11 7.36 -5.29
CA SER A 3 -14.78 7.95 -6.43
C SER A 3 -15.75 6.89 -6.98
N ASP A 4 -16.91 7.29 -7.46
CA ASP A 4 -17.91 6.39 -8.06
C ASP A 4 -17.35 5.60 -9.28
N SER A 5 -16.09 5.81 -9.62
CA SER A 5 -15.41 5.22 -10.77
C SER A 5 -14.36 4.16 -10.40
N ASP A 6 -14.07 3.93 -9.11
CA ASP A 6 -13.07 2.95 -8.73
C ASP A 6 -13.57 1.53 -8.93
N VAL A 7 -12.75 0.71 -9.57
CA VAL A 7 -13.05 -0.69 -9.88
C VAL A 7 -12.00 -1.59 -9.25
N GLY A 8 -12.43 -2.45 -8.33
CA GLY A 8 -11.59 -3.50 -7.78
C GLY A 8 -11.93 -4.84 -8.42
N ARG A 9 -10.92 -5.65 -8.67
CA ARG A 9 -11.09 -7.02 -9.19
C ARG A 9 -10.37 -7.99 -8.27
N ILE A 10 -11.08 -9.03 -7.87
CA ILE A 10 -10.53 -10.14 -7.08
C ILE A 10 -10.68 -11.41 -7.91
N TYR A 11 -9.60 -12.12 -8.09
CA TYR A 11 -9.55 -13.35 -8.88
C TYR A 11 -9.44 -14.55 -7.95
N LEU A 12 -10.38 -15.47 -8.12
CA LEU A 12 -10.52 -16.68 -7.30
C LEU A 12 -10.26 -17.93 -8.15
N ARG A 13 -9.51 -18.86 -7.58
CA ARG A 13 -9.25 -20.16 -8.18
C ARG A 13 -9.37 -21.22 -7.10
N LYS A 14 -10.31 -22.16 -7.25
CA LYS A 14 -10.54 -23.24 -6.27
C LYS A 14 -10.73 -22.71 -4.83
N GLY A 15 -11.48 -21.62 -4.69
CA GLY A 15 -11.74 -21.01 -3.38
C GLY A 15 -10.59 -20.21 -2.80
N THR A 16 -9.53 -19.97 -3.55
CA THR A 16 -8.35 -19.20 -3.11
C THR A 16 -8.27 -17.90 -3.90
N ILE A 17 -7.97 -16.79 -3.22
CA ILE A 17 -7.68 -15.53 -3.87
C ILE A 17 -6.24 -15.60 -4.37
N TYR A 18 -6.05 -15.55 -5.68
CA TYR A 18 -4.72 -15.65 -6.27
C TYR A 18 -4.22 -14.35 -6.89
N PHE A 19 -5.11 -13.39 -7.15
CA PHE A 19 -4.75 -12.09 -7.67
C PHE A 19 -5.81 -11.05 -7.32
N ALA A 20 -5.41 -9.80 -7.18
CA ALA A 20 -6.31 -8.68 -7.02
C ALA A 20 -5.71 -7.43 -7.66
N GLN A 21 -6.57 -6.54 -8.12
CA GLN A 21 -6.17 -5.32 -8.80
C GLN A 21 -7.19 -4.22 -8.54
N ILE A 22 -6.72 -3.00 -8.37
CA ILE A 22 -7.57 -1.80 -8.25
C ILE A 22 -7.32 -0.94 -9.47
N ASN A 23 -8.39 -0.64 -10.20
CA ASN A 23 -8.33 0.05 -11.49
C ASN A 23 -7.36 -0.69 -12.42
N ASP A 24 -6.55 0.02 -13.19
CA ASP A 24 -5.52 -0.58 -14.04
C ASP A 24 -4.11 -0.37 -13.47
N LEU A 25 -4.01 -0.25 -12.14
CA LEU A 25 -2.74 -0.04 -11.44
C LEU A 25 -1.91 -1.34 -11.44
N THR A 26 -1.06 -1.50 -12.43
CA THR A 26 -0.20 -2.68 -12.57
C THR A 26 1.02 -2.66 -11.66
N ASP A 27 1.39 -1.49 -11.14
CA ASP A 27 2.55 -1.32 -10.26
C ASP A 27 2.27 -1.73 -8.81
N VAL A 28 1.00 -1.90 -8.44
CA VAL A 28 0.61 -2.25 -7.09
C VAL A 28 0.56 -3.76 -6.94
N PRO A 29 1.35 -4.36 -6.02
CA PRO A 29 1.34 -5.81 -5.81
C PRO A 29 -0.05 -6.35 -5.46
N PRO A 30 -0.38 -7.60 -5.87
CA PRO A 30 -1.72 -8.17 -5.63
C PRO A 30 -2.12 -8.25 -4.15
N MET A 31 -1.21 -8.58 -3.25
CA MET A 31 -1.51 -8.58 -1.80
C MET A 31 -1.89 -7.19 -1.30
N LYS A 32 -1.17 -6.18 -1.74
CA LYS A 32 -1.43 -4.79 -1.38
C LYS A 32 -2.80 -4.35 -1.90
N SER A 33 -3.13 -4.70 -3.14
CA SER A 33 -4.45 -4.44 -3.72
C SER A 33 -5.55 -5.16 -2.93
N THR A 34 -5.32 -6.41 -2.53
CA THR A 34 -6.26 -7.17 -1.71
C THR A 34 -6.53 -6.46 -0.38
N PHE A 35 -5.49 -6.05 0.34
CA PHE A 35 -5.65 -5.37 1.61
C PHE A 35 -6.37 -4.02 1.47
N ARG A 36 -6.10 -3.28 0.41
CA ARG A 36 -6.82 -2.04 0.10
C ARG A 36 -8.30 -2.30 -0.18
N LEU A 37 -8.63 -3.35 -0.94
CA LEU A 37 -10.02 -3.71 -1.23
C LEU A 37 -10.80 -4.08 0.03
N LEU A 38 -10.15 -4.64 1.04
CA LEU A 38 -10.79 -4.94 2.33
C LEU A 38 -11.23 -3.67 3.08
N THR A 39 -10.70 -2.51 2.73
CA THR A 39 -11.14 -1.23 3.32
C THR A 39 -12.40 -0.66 2.67
N TRP A 40 -12.83 -1.20 1.54
CA TRP A 40 -13.99 -0.70 0.82
C TRP A 40 -15.27 -1.11 1.55
N ALA A 41 -16.06 -0.12 1.95
CA ALA A 41 -17.28 -0.35 2.75
C ALA A 41 -18.56 -0.25 1.94
N LYS A 42 -18.52 0.32 0.73
CA LYS A 42 -19.69 0.56 -0.11
C LYS A 42 -19.36 0.30 -1.57
N GLY A 43 -20.35 -0.13 -2.33
CA GLY A 43 -20.22 -0.36 -3.75
C GLY A 43 -21.15 -1.44 -4.25
N PHE A 44 -20.97 -1.79 -5.49
CA PHE A 44 -21.67 -2.90 -6.15
C PHE A 44 -20.64 -3.93 -6.55
N PHE A 45 -21.02 -5.20 -6.55
CA PHE A 45 -20.14 -6.25 -7.07
C PHE A 45 -20.88 -7.12 -8.08
N GLU A 46 -20.14 -7.64 -9.03
CA GLU A 46 -20.59 -8.64 -9.99
C GLU A 46 -19.69 -9.85 -9.88
N PHE A 47 -20.28 -11.03 -10.03
CA PHE A 47 -19.57 -12.29 -10.02
C PHE A 47 -19.48 -12.80 -11.45
N ASP A 48 -18.27 -12.92 -11.99
CA ASP A 48 -18.02 -13.44 -13.31
C ASP A 48 -17.41 -14.84 -13.20
N THR A 49 -18.05 -15.82 -13.81
CA THR A 49 -17.61 -17.23 -13.84
C THR A 49 -16.84 -17.58 -15.11
N GLY A 50 -16.35 -16.58 -15.83
CA GLY A 50 -15.62 -16.77 -17.07
C GLY A 50 -14.22 -17.37 -16.89
N ASP A 51 -13.36 -17.11 -17.85
CA ASP A 51 -12.01 -17.64 -17.87
C ASP A 51 -11.19 -17.20 -16.64
N VAL A 52 -10.28 -18.09 -16.21
CA VAL A 52 -9.38 -17.86 -15.10
C VAL A 52 -8.00 -17.49 -15.66
N PRO A 53 -7.69 -16.20 -15.82
CA PRO A 53 -6.39 -15.80 -16.36
C PRO A 53 -5.25 -16.13 -15.40
N GLY A 54 -4.05 -16.35 -15.92
CA GLY A 54 -2.84 -16.51 -15.13
C GLY A 54 -2.06 -15.20 -15.05
N PHE A 55 -1.41 -14.98 -13.92
CA PHE A 55 -0.55 -13.82 -13.68
C PHE A 55 0.82 -14.28 -13.20
N GLU A 56 1.61 -14.81 -14.12
CA GLU A 56 2.90 -15.42 -13.82
C GLU A 56 3.81 -14.50 -12.97
N GLY A 57 4.35 -15.08 -11.89
CA GLY A 57 5.27 -14.38 -11.00
C GLY A 57 4.64 -13.31 -10.10
N GLN A 58 3.33 -13.09 -10.21
CA GLN A 58 2.62 -12.06 -9.45
C GLN A 58 1.42 -12.60 -8.66
N GLU A 59 1.24 -13.92 -8.63
CA GLU A 59 0.10 -14.51 -7.96
C GLU A 59 0.32 -14.61 -6.45
N ILE A 60 -0.77 -14.44 -5.69
CA ILE A 60 -0.77 -14.64 -4.25
C ILE A 60 -0.78 -16.14 -3.96
N ASP A 61 0.12 -16.60 -3.09
CA ASP A 61 0.22 -18.00 -2.66
C ASP A 61 -0.08 -18.12 -1.17
N LEU A 62 -1.30 -17.74 -0.78
CA LEU A 62 -1.79 -17.86 0.59
C LEU A 62 -3.21 -18.36 0.60
N GLY A 63 -3.58 -19.17 1.61
CA GLY A 63 -4.96 -19.56 1.85
C GLY A 63 -5.84 -18.33 2.15
N VAL A 64 -7.12 -18.41 1.78
CA VAL A 64 -8.07 -17.30 1.99
C VAL A 64 -8.12 -16.88 3.45
N GLN A 65 -8.17 -17.85 4.36
CA GLN A 65 -8.28 -17.59 5.79
C GLN A 65 -7.07 -16.83 6.33
N GLU A 66 -5.87 -17.27 5.95
CA GLU A 66 -4.61 -16.63 6.33
C GLU A 66 -4.52 -15.22 5.74
N LEU A 67 -4.90 -15.07 4.48
CA LEU A 67 -4.91 -13.79 3.78
C LEU A 67 -5.87 -12.79 4.44
N LEU A 68 -7.08 -13.23 4.82
CA LEU A 68 -8.06 -12.38 5.49
C LEU A 68 -7.62 -12.01 6.91
N MET A 69 -7.02 -12.93 7.66
CA MET A 69 -6.50 -12.63 8.99
C MET A 69 -5.39 -11.59 8.93
N GLU A 70 -4.45 -11.74 8.01
CA GLU A 70 -3.38 -10.76 7.80
C GLU A 70 -3.95 -9.42 7.32
N GLY A 71 -4.94 -9.46 6.41
CA GLY A 71 -5.60 -8.26 5.92
C GLY A 71 -6.31 -7.47 7.01
N LEU A 72 -7.00 -8.15 7.92
CA LEU A 72 -7.66 -7.50 9.05
C LEU A 72 -6.64 -6.88 10.01
N ARG A 73 -5.55 -7.58 10.29
CA ARG A 73 -4.45 -7.05 11.09
C ARG A 73 -3.87 -5.78 10.46
N GLN A 74 -3.57 -5.83 9.17
CA GLN A 74 -3.06 -4.68 8.41
C GLN A 74 -4.02 -3.49 8.49
N LEU A 75 -5.31 -3.75 8.34
CA LEU A 75 -6.34 -2.73 8.37
C LEU A 75 -6.43 -2.05 9.74
N ASP A 76 -6.43 -2.82 10.81
CA ASP A 76 -6.51 -2.30 12.18
C ASP A 76 -5.26 -1.47 12.54
N GLU A 77 -4.08 -1.97 12.23
CA GLU A 77 -2.83 -1.28 12.53
C GLU A 77 -2.65 -0.04 11.66
N PHE A 78 -3.07 -0.09 10.40
CA PHE A 78 -3.01 1.07 9.52
C PHE A 78 -3.98 2.17 9.94
N ALA A 79 -5.16 1.81 10.47
CA ALA A 79 -6.11 2.79 10.99
C ALA A 79 -5.51 3.63 12.14
N VAL A 80 -4.73 3.00 13.01
CA VAL A 80 -3.99 3.70 14.08
C VAL A 80 -2.86 4.56 13.50
N LEU A 81 -2.14 4.01 12.53
CA LEU A 81 -1.00 4.68 11.90
C LEU A 81 -1.43 5.91 11.10
N LYS A 82 -2.59 5.85 10.47
CA LYS A 82 -3.11 6.90 9.58
C LYS A 82 -3.20 8.26 10.28
N ASP A 83 -3.50 8.28 11.57
CA ASP A 83 -3.55 9.51 12.36
C ASP A 83 -2.18 10.18 12.52
N LYS A 84 -1.11 9.44 12.31
CA LYS A 84 0.27 9.93 12.38
C LYS A 84 0.85 10.33 11.04
N LEU A 85 0.12 10.05 9.96
CA LEU A 85 0.51 10.42 8.60
C LEU A 85 -0.22 11.68 8.17
N PRO A 86 0.37 12.49 7.29
CA PRO A 86 -0.36 13.59 6.66
C PRO A 86 -1.42 13.04 5.69
N GLU A 87 -2.22 13.93 5.12
CA GLU A 87 -3.23 13.57 4.13
C GLU A 87 -2.58 12.97 2.87
N MET A 88 -3.33 12.14 2.13
CA MET A 88 -2.82 11.37 1.00
C MET A 88 -2.20 12.20 -0.12
N HIS A 89 -2.71 13.41 -0.35
CA HIS A 89 -2.18 14.33 -1.37
C HIS A 89 -1.05 15.23 -0.84
N ALA A 90 -0.67 15.10 0.42
CA ALA A 90 0.42 15.89 0.99
C ALA A 90 1.73 15.59 0.27
N LYS A 91 2.52 16.63 0.09
CA LYS A 91 3.86 16.51 -0.46
C LYS A 91 4.88 16.41 0.66
N LEU A 92 5.72 15.40 0.59
CA LEU A 92 6.83 15.18 1.50
C LEU A 92 8.12 15.60 0.82
N VAL A 93 8.95 16.32 1.54
CA VAL A 93 10.23 16.82 1.03
C VAL A 93 11.36 16.49 1.99
N ILE A 94 12.57 16.47 1.46
CA ILE A 94 13.78 16.25 2.23
C ILE A 94 14.34 17.61 2.61
N PRO A 95 14.51 17.90 3.92
CA PRO A 95 15.07 19.18 4.31
C PRO A 95 16.52 19.33 3.85
N SER A 96 16.91 20.55 3.52
CA SER A 96 18.27 20.89 3.11
C SER A 96 18.80 22.02 4.01
N PRO A 97 19.85 21.80 4.80
CA PRO A 97 20.62 20.56 4.93
C PRO A 97 19.83 19.46 5.66
N LEU A 98 20.15 18.20 5.33
CA LEU A 98 19.62 17.05 6.05
C LEU A 98 20.50 16.85 7.31
N VAL A 99 19.91 17.09 8.46
CA VAL A 99 20.65 17.03 9.74
C VAL A 99 20.79 15.61 10.29
N PRO A 100 19.72 14.79 10.36
CA PRO A 100 19.87 13.41 10.82
C PRO A 100 20.65 12.57 9.81
N HIS A 101 21.39 11.59 10.32
CA HIS A 101 22.27 10.77 9.49
C HIS A 101 21.53 9.62 8.80
N LEU A 102 21.75 9.44 7.52
CA LEU A 102 21.13 8.34 6.75
C LEU A 102 21.58 6.97 7.23
N HIS A 103 22.79 6.85 7.79
CA HIS A 103 23.28 5.57 8.28
C HIS A 103 22.53 5.04 9.52
N ASP A 104 21.75 5.88 10.18
CA ASP A 104 20.90 5.45 11.29
C ASP A 104 19.60 4.78 10.83
N LEU A 105 19.34 4.78 9.53
CA LEU A 105 18.15 4.18 8.94
C LEU A 105 18.38 2.71 8.59
N THR A 106 17.35 1.89 8.83
CA THR A 106 17.32 0.51 8.34
C THR A 106 17.13 0.47 6.82
N PRO A 107 17.41 -0.65 6.14
CA PRO A 107 17.15 -0.77 4.71
C PRO A 107 15.72 -0.44 4.31
N LYS A 108 14.72 -0.86 5.07
CA LYS A 108 13.30 -0.53 4.83
C LYS A 108 13.05 0.98 4.88
N GLU A 109 13.63 1.65 5.85
CA GLU A 109 13.50 3.09 6.02
C GLU A 109 14.24 3.86 4.92
N LEU A 110 15.39 3.36 4.47
CA LEU A 110 16.12 3.91 3.34
C LEU A 110 15.32 3.78 2.04
N ASP A 111 14.64 2.64 1.84
CA ASP A 111 13.78 2.44 0.68
C ASP A 111 12.63 3.45 0.68
N ALA A 112 11.99 3.66 1.83
CA ALA A 112 10.93 4.66 1.96
C ALA A 112 11.46 6.08 1.73
N PHE A 113 12.63 6.40 2.25
CA PHE A 113 13.30 7.68 2.02
C PHE A 113 13.53 7.92 0.52
N GLN A 114 14.03 6.91 -0.20
CA GLN A 114 14.26 7.00 -1.64
C GLN A 114 12.96 7.22 -2.41
N LEU A 115 11.87 6.58 -1.99
CA LEU A 115 10.55 6.80 -2.60
C LEU A 115 10.09 8.25 -2.42
N VAL A 116 10.30 8.84 -1.26
CA VAL A 116 9.99 10.25 -1.02
C VAL A 116 10.87 11.15 -1.90
N LEU A 117 12.15 10.85 -1.98
CA LEU A 117 13.09 11.61 -2.84
C LEU A 117 12.64 11.60 -4.30
N ASN A 118 12.17 10.45 -4.79
CA ASN A 118 11.80 10.28 -6.19
C ASN A 118 10.40 10.82 -6.53
N TRP A 119 9.43 10.66 -5.62
CA TRP A 119 8.01 10.87 -5.92
C TRP A 119 7.35 11.99 -5.12
N GLY A 120 7.71 12.18 -3.88
CA GLY A 120 7.25 13.27 -3.02
C GLY A 120 5.86 13.10 -2.43
N HIS A 121 4.82 12.95 -3.23
CA HIS A 121 3.45 12.87 -2.72
C HIS A 121 3.19 11.53 -2.00
N LEU A 122 2.54 11.60 -0.83
CA LEU A 122 2.31 10.43 0.01
C LEU A 122 1.60 9.31 -0.74
N GLU A 123 0.53 9.63 -1.45
CA GLU A 123 -0.23 8.63 -2.23
C GLU A 123 0.66 7.93 -3.26
N THR A 124 1.46 8.70 -3.99
CA THR A 124 2.38 8.16 -4.99
C THR A 124 3.45 7.29 -4.34
N VAL A 125 4.00 7.73 -3.22
CA VAL A 125 4.98 6.94 -2.45
C VAL A 125 4.40 5.60 -2.04
N LEU A 126 3.19 5.60 -1.49
CA LEU A 126 2.50 4.36 -1.11
C LEU A 126 2.25 3.45 -2.33
N ASN A 127 1.85 4.02 -3.46
CA ASN A 127 1.58 3.25 -4.68
C ASN A 127 2.86 2.66 -5.30
N LYS A 128 3.97 3.38 -5.23
CA LYS A 128 5.26 2.93 -5.80
C LYS A 128 6.00 1.95 -4.90
N SER A 129 5.67 1.89 -3.62
CA SER A 129 6.28 0.93 -2.71
C SER A 129 5.88 -0.51 -3.07
N THR A 130 6.83 -1.42 -3.00
CA THR A 130 6.59 -2.86 -3.22
C THR A 130 6.12 -3.58 -1.97
N THR A 131 6.16 -2.92 -0.81
CA THR A 131 5.67 -3.46 0.46
C THR A 131 4.26 -2.97 0.77
N THR A 132 3.64 -3.49 1.83
CA THR A 132 2.28 -3.10 2.23
C THR A 132 2.21 -1.63 2.63
N ASP A 133 1.00 -1.07 2.59
CA ASP A 133 0.78 0.31 3.05
C ASP A 133 1.16 0.47 4.53
N LEU A 134 0.92 -0.55 5.35
CA LEU A 134 1.32 -0.54 6.76
C LEU A 134 2.85 -0.43 6.91
N ASP A 135 3.61 -1.30 6.24
CA ASP A 135 5.07 -1.30 6.33
C ASP A 135 5.68 0.02 5.84
N THR A 136 5.20 0.50 4.70
CA THR A 136 5.65 1.79 4.15
C THR A 136 5.26 2.94 5.06
N GLY A 137 4.03 2.93 5.55
CA GLY A 137 3.53 3.97 6.45
C GLY A 137 4.30 4.04 7.77
N GLU A 138 4.65 2.90 8.36
CA GLU A 138 5.49 2.84 9.57
C GLU A 138 6.87 3.47 9.33
N ALA A 139 7.49 3.14 8.20
CA ALA A 139 8.77 3.73 7.83
C ALA A 139 8.65 5.24 7.64
N LEU A 140 7.60 5.72 6.97
CA LEU A 140 7.36 7.14 6.75
C LEU A 140 7.13 7.90 8.07
N VAL A 141 6.37 7.33 9.01
CA VAL A 141 6.16 7.93 10.34
C VAL A 141 7.48 8.09 11.06
N LYS A 142 8.34 7.08 11.03
CA LYS A 142 9.68 7.17 11.64
C LYS A 142 10.52 8.26 10.99
N LEU A 143 10.50 8.35 9.65
CA LEU A 143 11.24 9.39 8.92
C LEU A 143 10.74 10.80 9.27
N LEU A 144 9.43 10.97 9.41
CA LEU A 144 8.82 12.25 9.81
C LEU A 144 9.20 12.62 11.24
N LYS A 145 9.11 11.69 12.17
CA LYS A 145 9.47 11.93 13.57
C LYS A 145 10.93 12.29 13.75
N GLY A 146 11.82 11.67 12.98
CA GLY A 146 13.26 11.88 13.07
C GLY A 146 13.77 13.07 12.28
N GLY A 147 12.95 13.70 11.46
CA GLY A 147 13.34 14.84 10.66
C GLY A 147 14.08 14.53 9.37
N TRP A 148 14.07 13.28 8.91
CA TRP A 148 14.62 12.91 7.59
C TRP A 148 13.75 13.40 6.45
N ILE A 149 12.45 13.48 6.67
CA ILE A 149 11.49 14.06 5.73
C ILE A 149 10.56 15.00 6.49
N VAL A 150 9.99 15.96 5.78
CA VAL A 150 9.01 16.90 6.34
C VAL A 150 7.88 17.10 5.34
N ARG A 151 6.72 17.49 5.85
CA ARG A 151 5.63 17.92 5.00
C ARG A 151 5.93 19.32 4.46
N GLU A 152 5.75 19.52 3.15
CA GLU A 152 5.88 20.82 2.50
C GLU A 152 4.76 21.78 2.91
#